data_988e3f9d542cfdc537d6bae1366b0d1b
#
_entry.id   988e3f9d542cfdc537d6bae1366b0d1b
#
_cell.length_a   1.000
_cell.length_b   1.000
_cell.length_c   1.000
_cell.angle_alpha   90.00
_cell.angle_beta   90.00
_cell.angle_gamma   90.00
#
_symmetry.space_group_name_H-M   'P 1'
#
loop_
_entity.id
_entity.type
_entity.pdbx_description
1 polymer ?
#
loop_
_entity_poly.entity_id
_entity_poly.type
_entity_poly.pdbx_seq_one_letter_code
_entity_poly.pdbx_strand_id
1 'polypeptide(L)'
;MVHYTEEMLSSKHWWEESRETDSPLYADGVSYQAYYSEVGKAHYMGKDLTEVRSPQRKLVPDNVGLDQYEPTSLRGIAIKSKESARHRFQNLYRYLNARFLMNCWKDLNKNAASGVDQVTAQAYEENLEANIKALAKRLKQKRYRAKLVRRCYIPKENGKERPLGIPALEDRLLQLACAKILASIFESDFAETSYGYRPNRSAREAIEDLQFNLQFGKFGYIVEADIKGFFDNIDHDWLLRMLRERIDDAAFLNLIRKWLKAGILDTDGKIIHPESGTPQGGIVSPILANVYLHFGLDLWFENRVKTNCKGDAFILRYADDFICAFRYRDDAQRFYHELPKRLDKFKLAVAPEKTEMIRFSRFHPGMKRRIVFLGFETYWMEDSSGGVKVKQRTGRKKLQGACMRIKEWIKENRHLKGRAFIEALNRRLRGHYNYYNIPGNLESIWRFYFWAVECSFKWLNRRGGKRKSFTWQAFRKAIDRLGLVKPKMRIVNRQHRVFA
;
A
#
# COMPACT_ATOMS: atom_id res chain seq x y z
N MET A 1 -27.86 -12.39 -15.05
CA MET A 1 -27.04 -13.50 -15.56
C MET A 1 -26.15 -12.91 -16.65
N VAL A 2 -24.86 -12.85 -16.44
CA VAL A 2 -23.91 -12.41 -17.47
C VAL A 2 -23.37 -13.68 -18.10
N HIS A 3 -23.83 -13.98 -19.33
CA HIS A 3 -23.24 -15.02 -20.17
C HIS A 3 -21.89 -14.48 -20.69
N TYR A 4 -20.81 -15.11 -20.33
CA TYR A 4 -19.50 -14.88 -20.95
C TYR A 4 -19.44 -15.73 -22.22
N THR A 5 -19.34 -15.07 -23.38
CA THR A 5 -19.23 -15.74 -24.67
C THR A 5 -17.83 -16.31 -24.91
N GLU A 6 -17.75 -17.37 -25.74
CA GLU A 6 -16.50 -18.07 -26.08
C GLU A 6 -15.36 -17.17 -26.60
N GLU A 7 -15.67 -16.05 -27.24
CA GLU A 7 -14.67 -15.08 -27.72
C GLU A 7 -13.87 -14.40 -26.60
N MET A 8 -14.41 -14.24 -25.40
CA MET A 8 -13.66 -13.69 -24.26
C MET A 8 -12.62 -14.66 -23.69
N LEU A 9 -12.73 -15.94 -24.00
CA LEU A 9 -11.84 -17.01 -23.55
C LEU A 9 -10.79 -17.42 -24.57
N SER A 10 -10.94 -17.00 -25.84
CA SER A 10 -10.12 -17.44 -26.98
C SER A 10 -8.88 -16.60 -27.26
N SER A 11 -8.44 -15.72 -26.36
CA SER A 11 -7.17 -15.01 -26.55
C SER A 11 -5.97 -15.95 -26.34
N LYS A 12 -5.79 -16.88 -27.29
CA LYS A 12 -4.63 -17.78 -27.41
C LYS A 12 -3.28 -17.04 -27.52
N HIS A 13 -3.27 -15.78 -27.90
CA HIS A 13 -2.06 -15.01 -28.15
C HIS A 13 -1.24 -14.56 -26.91
N TRP A 14 -1.69 -14.91 -25.71
CA TRP A 14 -0.98 -14.47 -24.50
C TRP A 14 0.07 -15.46 -24.00
N TRP A 15 0.13 -16.65 -24.57
CA TRP A 15 0.96 -17.78 -24.10
C TRP A 15 2.00 -18.22 -25.12
N GLU A 16 2.05 -17.63 -26.35
CA GLU A 16 2.92 -18.09 -27.42
C GLU A 16 4.39 -17.66 -27.30
N GLU A 17 4.73 -16.67 -26.48
CA GLU A 17 6.13 -16.26 -26.28
C GLU A 17 6.89 -17.00 -25.15
N SER A 18 6.32 -18.03 -24.56
CA SER A 18 7.01 -18.88 -23.58
C SER A 18 6.84 -20.38 -23.88
N ARG A 19 6.83 -20.76 -25.14
CA ARG A 19 6.92 -22.15 -25.52
C ARG A 19 8.35 -22.63 -25.45
N GLU A 20 8.78 -23.10 -24.28
CA GLU A 20 9.64 -24.27 -24.25
C GLU A 20 8.73 -25.49 -24.25
N THR A 21 8.87 -26.27 -25.30
CA THR A 21 8.22 -27.53 -25.62
C THR A 21 8.20 -28.47 -24.43
N ASP A 22 7.01 -28.84 -23.96
CA ASP A 22 6.57 -30.15 -23.47
C ASP A 22 5.22 -29.98 -22.75
N SER A 23 4.16 -30.19 -23.49
CA SER A 23 2.82 -30.22 -22.91
C SER A 23 2.07 -31.48 -23.37
N PRO A 24 1.93 -32.49 -22.49
CA PRO A 24 1.00 -33.61 -22.68
C PRO A 24 -0.31 -33.42 -21.91
N LEU A 25 -0.89 -32.18 -21.83
CA LEU A 25 -2.07 -31.91 -20.99
C LEU A 25 -3.38 -31.70 -21.77
N TYR A 26 -3.39 -31.97 -23.07
CA TYR A 26 -4.59 -31.87 -23.94
C TYR A 26 -5.29 -33.20 -24.25
N ALA A 27 -4.99 -34.28 -23.55
CA ALA A 27 -5.53 -35.62 -23.89
C ALA A 27 -6.88 -35.96 -23.25
N ASP A 28 -7.35 -35.27 -22.22
CA ASP A 28 -8.65 -35.53 -21.62
C ASP A 28 -9.58 -34.32 -21.76
N GLY A 29 -10.53 -34.40 -22.69
CA GLY A 29 -11.44 -33.38 -23.17
C GLY A 29 -12.40 -32.73 -22.16
N VAL A 30 -11.91 -32.25 -21.06
CA VAL A 30 -12.68 -31.40 -20.15
C VAL A 30 -12.32 -29.94 -20.43
N SER A 31 -13.17 -29.30 -21.24
CA SER A 31 -13.02 -27.89 -21.60
C SER A 31 -13.12 -26.97 -20.37
N TYR A 32 -12.38 -25.88 -20.39
CA TYR A 32 -12.47 -24.78 -19.42
C TYR A 32 -13.93 -24.31 -19.19
N GLN A 33 -14.78 -24.44 -20.17
CA GLN A 33 -16.21 -24.10 -20.14
C GLN A 33 -17.04 -24.94 -19.18
N ALA A 34 -16.78 -26.25 -19.04
CA ALA A 34 -17.53 -27.12 -18.14
C ALA A 34 -17.36 -26.74 -16.66
N TYR A 35 -16.19 -26.21 -16.29
CA TYR A 35 -15.93 -25.77 -14.92
C TYR A 35 -16.64 -24.45 -14.58
N TYR A 36 -16.75 -23.50 -15.54
CA TYR A 36 -17.47 -22.26 -15.35
C TYR A 36 -18.98 -22.43 -15.27
N SER A 37 -19.55 -23.41 -15.96
CA SER A 37 -20.99 -23.72 -15.92
C SER A 37 -21.43 -24.35 -14.60
N GLU A 38 -20.59 -25.14 -13.94
CA GLU A 38 -20.89 -25.70 -12.61
C GLU A 38 -20.76 -24.69 -11.47
N VAL A 39 -19.78 -23.77 -11.55
CA VAL A 39 -19.55 -22.74 -10.52
C VAL A 39 -20.61 -21.62 -10.56
N GLY A 40 -21.19 -21.35 -11.74
CA GLY A 40 -22.25 -20.35 -11.91
C GLY A 40 -23.60 -20.74 -11.32
N LYS A 41 -23.87 -22.02 -11.08
CA LYS A 41 -25.17 -22.53 -10.59
C LYS A 41 -25.26 -22.68 -9.06
N ALA A 42 -24.17 -22.55 -8.30
CA ALA A 42 -24.10 -22.92 -6.89
C ALA A 42 -24.16 -21.76 -5.89
N HIS A 43 -24.58 -20.55 -6.26
CA HIS A 43 -24.52 -19.41 -5.34
C HIS A 43 -25.79 -18.56 -5.26
N TYR A 44 -26.81 -19.17 -4.62
CA TYR A 44 -27.81 -18.42 -3.84
C TYR A 44 -28.13 -19.24 -2.60
N MET A 45 -27.45 -18.98 -1.48
CA MET A 45 -27.96 -19.06 -0.10
C MET A 45 -26.84 -18.84 0.91
N GLY A 46 -26.96 -17.86 1.64
CA GLY A 46 -26.94 -17.46 3.02
C GLY A 46 -25.81 -17.83 3.99
N LYS A 47 -25.30 -16.78 4.63
CA LYS A 47 -24.84 -16.64 6.03
C LYS A 47 -23.61 -17.43 6.52
N ASP A 48 -22.58 -16.78 6.87
CA ASP A 48 -22.00 -16.32 8.11
C ASP A 48 -20.53 -15.96 7.94
N LEU A 49 -20.16 -14.80 8.47
CA LEU A 49 -18.87 -14.16 8.34
C LEU A 49 -18.14 -14.23 9.68
N THR A 50 -16.99 -14.86 9.70
CA THR A 50 -15.94 -14.53 10.67
C THR A 50 -14.87 -13.71 9.97
N GLU A 51 -14.76 -12.45 10.35
CA GLU A 51 -13.73 -11.52 9.89
C GLU A 51 -12.35 -11.98 10.35
N VAL A 52 -11.49 -12.37 9.41
CA VAL A 52 -10.06 -12.41 9.67
C VAL A 52 -9.46 -11.09 9.17
N ARG A 53 -9.31 -10.15 10.08
CA ARG A 53 -8.61 -8.89 9.84
C ARG A 53 -7.13 -9.16 9.55
N SER A 54 -6.68 -8.68 8.41
CA SER A 54 -5.26 -8.49 8.12
C SER A 54 -4.66 -7.56 9.18
N PRO A 55 -3.45 -7.78 9.73
CA PRO A 55 -2.87 -6.87 10.69
C PRO A 55 -2.38 -5.60 9.97
N GLN A 56 -3.30 -4.71 9.63
CA GLN A 56 -2.96 -3.32 9.36
C GLN A 56 -2.56 -2.71 10.70
N ARG A 57 -1.37 -2.14 10.78
CA ARG A 57 -0.92 -1.40 11.97
C ARG A 57 -1.96 -0.32 12.29
N LYS A 58 -2.71 -0.51 13.36
CA LYS A 58 -3.53 0.54 13.94
C LYS A 58 -2.58 1.59 14.53
N LEU A 59 -2.41 2.71 13.86
CA LEU A 59 -1.68 3.85 14.39
C LEU A 59 -2.51 4.65 15.42
N VAL A 60 -3.83 4.46 15.40
CA VAL A 60 -4.75 5.04 16.39
C VAL A 60 -5.57 3.90 17.01
N PRO A 61 -5.60 3.72 18.34
CA PRO A 61 -6.39 2.68 18.99
C PRO A 61 -7.89 2.95 18.85
N ASP A 62 -8.69 1.98 18.40
CA ASP A 62 -10.16 2.05 18.36
C ASP A 62 -10.81 1.95 19.74
N ASN A 63 -10.08 1.55 20.79
CA ASN A 63 -10.56 1.51 22.16
C ASN A 63 -9.44 1.99 23.11
N VAL A 64 -9.41 3.27 23.40
CA VAL A 64 -8.91 3.75 24.68
C VAL A 64 -10.11 3.68 25.60
N GLY A 65 -10.05 2.83 26.65
CA GLY A 65 -11.06 2.76 27.68
C GLY A 65 -11.46 4.16 28.13
N LEU A 66 -12.71 4.31 28.56
CA LEU A 66 -13.31 5.52 29.14
C LEU A 66 -12.57 6.02 30.38
N ASP A 67 -11.26 6.29 30.24
CA ASP A 67 -10.51 7.02 31.24
C ASP A 67 -10.67 8.51 30.96
N GLN A 68 -11.09 9.16 32.01
CA GLN A 68 -11.38 10.57 32.21
C GLN A 68 -10.68 11.51 31.22
N TYR A 69 -11.45 12.47 30.74
CA TYR A 69 -11.11 13.58 29.85
C TYR A 69 -9.83 14.29 30.33
N GLU A 70 -8.66 13.75 29.99
CA GLU A 70 -7.41 14.50 30.09
C GLU A 70 -7.23 15.28 28.79
N PRO A 71 -7.22 16.62 28.84
CA PRO A 71 -7.01 17.48 27.67
C PRO A 71 -5.71 17.20 26.92
N THR A 72 -4.85 16.44 27.54
CA THR A 72 -3.49 16.09 27.09
C THR A 72 -3.36 14.67 26.51
N SER A 73 -4.46 13.99 26.18
CA SER A 73 -4.42 12.68 25.49
C SER A 73 -4.23 12.84 23.98
N LEU A 74 -3.76 11.80 23.26
CA LEU A 74 -3.75 11.79 21.77
C LEU A 74 -5.13 12.10 21.20
N ARG A 75 -6.18 11.66 21.86
CA ARG A 75 -7.58 11.98 21.51
C ARG A 75 -7.86 13.48 21.69
N GLY A 76 -7.41 14.09 22.78
CA GLY A 76 -7.52 15.54 23.01
C GLY A 76 -6.80 16.34 21.93
N ILE A 77 -5.58 15.92 21.54
CA ILE A 77 -4.84 16.51 20.41
C ILE A 77 -5.64 16.43 19.11
N ALA A 78 -6.20 15.24 18.80
CA ALA A 78 -6.96 15.03 17.57
C ALA A 78 -8.25 15.86 17.53
N ILE A 79 -9.00 15.94 18.65
CA ILE A 79 -10.19 16.79 18.78
C ILE A 79 -9.81 18.25 18.56
N LYS A 80 -8.79 18.76 19.27
CA LYS A 80 -8.34 20.14 19.16
C LYS A 80 -7.83 20.48 17.76
N SER A 81 -7.16 19.53 17.10
CA SER A 81 -6.72 19.72 15.72
C SER A 81 -7.89 19.87 14.75
N LYS A 82 -8.93 19.06 14.92
CA LYS A 82 -10.15 19.12 14.10
C LYS A 82 -10.97 20.39 14.33
N GLU A 83 -11.05 20.84 15.58
CA GLU A 83 -11.78 22.08 15.96
C GLU A 83 -11.09 23.33 15.46
N SER A 84 -9.75 23.33 15.39
CA SER A 84 -8.99 24.52 15.03
C SER A 84 -7.79 24.19 14.11
N ALA A 85 -8.00 24.37 12.82
CA ALA A 85 -6.99 24.14 11.79
C ALA A 85 -5.77 25.07 11.91
N ARG A 86 -5.88 26.19 12.65
CA ARG A 86 -4.77 27.16 12.87
C ARG A 86 -4.09 26.97 14.22
N HIS A 87 -4.57 26.05 15.06
CA HIS A 87 -3.97 25.83 16.37
C HIS A 87 -2.54 25.26 16.24
N ARG A 88 -1.58 25.88 16.91
CA ARG A 88 -0.20 25.40 16.98
C ARG A 88 0.04 24.74 18.34
N PHE A 89 0.35 23.46 18.30
CA PHE A 89 0.52 22.61 19.48
C PHE A 89 1.86 22.89 20.18
N GLN A 90 1.81 23.09 21.48
CA GLN A 90 2.96 23.28 22.36
C GLN A 90 3.12 22.09 23.32
N ASN A 91 4.27 22.01 23.98
CA ASN A 91 4.56 21.01 25.03
C ASN A 91 4.44 19.56 24.59
N LEU A 92 4.50 19.25 23.28
CA LEU A 92 4.41 17.89 22.75
C LEU A 92 5.57 17.00 23.22
N TYR A 93 6.74 17.57 23.43
CA TYR A 93 7.91 16.85 23.91
C TYR A 93 7.69 16.22 25.30
N ARG A 94 6.85 16.81 26.14
CA ARG A 94 6.52 16.29 27.47
C ARG A 94 5.69 14.99 27.43
N TYR A 95 5.02 14.74 26.31
CA TYR A 95 4.28 13.47 26.11
C TYR A 95 5.20 12.24 25.98
N LEU A 96 6.47 12.46 25.62
CA LEU A 96 7.44 11.38 25.46
C LEU A 96 7.95 10.90 26.84
N ASN A 97 7.03 10.59 27.74
CA ASN A 97 7.30 10.08 29.08
C ASN A 97 7.26 8.53 29.12
N ALA A 98 7.69 7.95 30.24
CA ALA A 98 7.79 6.50 30.39
C ALA A 98 6.44 5.77 30.17
N ARG A 99 5.32 6.34 30.67
CA ARG A 99 3.96 5.76 30.51
C ARG A 99 3.58 5.67 29.05
N PHE A 100 3.77 6.76 28.30
CA PHE A 100 3.43 6.79 26.87
C PHE A 100 4.33 5.87 26.04
N LEU A 101 5.63 5.84 26.31
CA LEU A 101 6.57 4.94 25.63
C LEU A 101 6.25 3.46 25.92
N MET A 102 5.85 3.12 27.16
CA MET A 102 5.39 1.77 27.52
C MET A 102 4.16 1.36 26.71
N ASN A 103 3.20 2.28 26.50
CA ASN A 103 2.05 2.00 25.65
C ASN A 103 2.45 1.84 24.18
N CYS A 104 3.39 2.64 23.68
CA CYS A 104 3.92 2.49 22.30
C CYS A 104 4.68 1.16 22.11
N TRP A 105 5.33 0.63 23.14
CA TRP A 105 6.00 -0.67 23.10
C TRP A 105 5.05 -1.82 22.71
N LYS A 106 3.79 -1.78 23.16
CA LYS A 106 2.77 -2.79 22.83
C LYS A 106 2.48 -2.86 21.32
N ASP A 107 2.59 -1.73 20.63
CA ASP A 107 2.28 -1.61 19.20
C ASP A 107 3.52 -1.73 18.31
N LEU A 108 4.71 -1.79 18.91
CA LEU A 108 5.96 -1.91 18.17
C LEU A 108 6.09 -3.31 17.57
N ASN A 109 6.49 -3.40 16.28
CA ASN A 109 6.80 -4.68 15.66
C ASN A 109 8.10 -5.27 16.24
N LYS A 110 7.95 -6.27 17.11
CA LYS A 110 9.04 -6.94 17.79
C LYS A 110 9.86 -7.89 16.91
N ASN A 111 9.28 -8.33 15.77
CA ASN A 111 9.95 -9.23 14.83
C ASN A 111 10.79 -8.50 13.78
N ALA A 112 10.89 -7.19 13.85
CA ALA A 112 11.71 -6.42 12.91
C ALA A 112 13.21 -6.58 13.24
N ALA A 113 14.05 -6.54 12.20
CA ALA A 113 15.50 -6.65 12.32
C ALA A 113 16.08 -5.62 13.29
N SER A 114 17.16 -5.97 14.00
CA SER A 114 17.90 -5.07 14.91
C SER A 114 18.62 -3.96 14.15
N GLY A 115 18.80 -2.81 14.80
CA GLY A 115 19.56 -1.67 14.27
C GLY A 115 21.08 -1.89 14.32
N VAL A 116 21.83 -0.79 14.30
CA VAL A 116 23.29 -0.79 14.39
C VAL A 116 23.81 -1.36 15.70
N ASP A 117 23.05 -1.21 16.77
CA ASP A 117 23.40 -1.68 18.14
C ASP A 117 23.10 -3.17 18.40
N GLN A 118 22.59 -3.88 17.38
CA GLN A 118 22.21 -5.29 17.44
C GLN A 118 21.19 -5.64 18.55
N VAL A 119 20.57 -4.64 19.20
CA VAL A 119 19.58 -4.86 20.26
C VAL A 119 18.28 -5.38 19.65
N THR A 120 17.91 -6.60 20.03
CA THR A 120 16.65 -7.23 19.65
C THR A 120 15.52 -6.78 20.57
N ALA A 121 14.26 -6.90 20.11
CA ALA A 121 13.11 -6.62 20.97
C ALA A 121 13.06 -7.56 22.19
N GLN A 122 13.45 -8.82 22.03
CA GLN A 122 13.48 -9.81 23.08
C GLN A 122 14.50 -9.41 24.19
N ALA A 123 15.74 -9.11 23.82
CA ALA A 123 16.77 -8.66 24.78
C ALA A 123 16.37 -7.34 25.49
N TYR A 124 15.71 -6.43 24.80
CA TYR A 124 15.24 -5.18 25.40
C TYR A 124 14.08 -5.41 26.39
N GLU A 125 13.23 -6.41 26.12
CA GLU A 125 12.06 -6.77 26.94
C GLU A 125 12.45 -7.39 28.29
N GLU A 126 13.63 -8.01 28.42
CA GLU A 126 14.14 -8.56 29.68
C GLU A 126 14.23 -7.50 30.81
N ASN A 127 14.57 -6.26 30.45
CA ASN A 127 14.64 -5.13 31.40
C ASN A 127 13.77 -3.95 30.90
N LEU A 128 12.60 -4.21 30.36
CA LEU A 128 11.77 -3.25 29.66
C LEU A 128 11.49 -1.98 30.45
N GLU A 129 11.06 -2.11 31.70
CA GLU A 129 10.68 -0.97 32.52
C GLU A 129 11.89 -0.07 32.83
N ALA A 130 13.04 -0.65 33.17
CA ALA A 130 14.27 0.07 33.43
C ALA A 130 14.78 0.77 32.16
N ASN A 131 14.76 0.09 31.02
CA ASN A 131 15.16 0.64 29.72
C ASN A 131 14.29 1.83 29.30
N ILE A 132 12.97 1.71 29.43
CA ILE A 132 12.04 2.79 29.11
C ILE A 132 12.19 3.97 30.06
N LYS A 133 12.35 3.73 31.38
CA LYS A 133 12.62 4.80 32.36
C LYS A 133 13.94 5.52 32.05
N ALA A 134 14.98 4.78 31.69
CA ALA A 134 16.27 5.36 31.29
C ALA A 134 16.16 6.20 30.03
N LEU A 135 15.41 5.73 29.01
CA LEU A 135 15.15 6.50 27.79
C LEU A 135 14.38 7.80 28.11
N ALA A 136 13.31 7.71 28.89
CA ALA A 136 12.52 8.87 29.31
C ALA A 136 13.36 9.88 30.13
N LYS A 137 14.26 9.40 30.99
CA LYS A 137 15.21 10.24 31.73
C LYS A 137 16.16 10.99 30.80
N ARG A 138 16.74 10.31 29.79
CA ARG A 138 17.62 10.94 28.77
C ARG A 138 16.87 11.99 27.94
N LEU A 139 15.59 11.73 27.63
CA LEU A 139 14.73 12.72 26.94
C LEU A 139 14.50 13.95 27.83
N LYS A 140 14.04 13.76 29.08
CA LYS A 140 13.82 14.86 30.04
C LYS A 140 15.06 15.73 30.23
N GLN A 141 16.24 15.11 30.25
CA GLN A 141 17.53 15.79 30.39
C GLN A 141 18.07 16.38 29.07
N LYS A 142 17.35 16.23 27.93
CA LYS A 142 17.78 16.62 26.58
C LYS A 142 19.10 15.94 26.13
N ARG A 143 19.47 14.84 26.75
CA ARG A 143 20.70 14.04 26.46
C ARG A 143 20.49 12.92 25.45
N TYR A 144 19.26 12.74 24.95
CA TYR A 144 19.00 11.74 23.90
C TYR A 144 19.78 12.09 22.62
N ARG A 145 20.41 11.07 22.04
CA ARG A 145 21.12 11.12 20.75
C ARG A 145 20.55 10.01 19.85
N ALA A 146 20.16 10.32 18.63
CA ALA A 146 19.80 9.34 17.63
C ALA A 146 21.03 8.50 17.27
N LYS A 147 20.85 7.17 17.17
CA LYS A 147 21.90 6.25 16.71
C LYS A 147 22.01 6.26 15.20
N LEU A 148 23.10 5.74 14.67
CA LEU A 148 23.24 5.50 13.24
C LEU A 148 22.14 4.58 12.75
N VAL A 149 21.67 4.80 11.53
CA VAL A 149 20.72 3.92 10.85
C VAL A 149 21.48 2.87 10.08
N ARG A 150 21.22 1.59 10.30
CA ARG A 150 21.87 0.49 9.57
C ARG A 150 21.24 0.34 8.19
N ARG A 151 22.05 0.39 7.13
CA ARG A 151 21.62 0.19 5.75
C ARG A 151 21.37 -1.30 5.47
N CYS A 152 20.34 -1.58 4.68
CA CYS A 152 20.05 -2.88 4.11
C CYS A 152 19.46 -2.67 2.70
N TYR A 153 19.83 -3.52 1.74
CA TYR A 153 19.34 -3.43 0.38
C TYR A 153 18.32 -4.53 0.10
N ILE A 154 17.18 -4.15 -0.51
CA ILE A 154 16.14 -5.10 -0.92
C ILE A 154 16.00 -5.07 -2.43
N PRO A 155 16.03 -6.22 -3.14
CA PRO A 155 15.90 -6.27 -4.58
C PRO A 155 14.52 -5.78 -5.04
N LYS A 156 14.50 -4.95 -6.09
CA LYS A 156 13.29 -4.52 -6.80
C LYS A 156 12.97 -5.48 -7.95
N GLU A 157 11.72 -5.45 -8.43
CA GLU A 157 11.27 -6.26 -9.59
C GLU A 157 12.08 -6.00 -10.89
N ASN A 158 12.73 -4.86 -11.00
CA ASN A 158 13.53 -4.45 -12.17
C ASN A 158 15.05 -4.72 -12.01
N GLY A 159 15.45 -5.55 -11.06
CA GLY A 159 16.84 -5.86 -10.79
C GLY A 159 17.64 -4.78 -10.05
N LYS A 160 17.06 -3.60 -9.81
CA LYS A 160 17.67 -2.57 -8.96
C LYS A 160 17.39 -2.86 -7.49
N GLU A 161 18.21 -2.31 -6.62
CA GLU A 161 18.03 -2.43 -5.18
C GLU A 161 17.32 -1.21 -4.60
N ARG A 162 16.57 -1.45 -3.50
CA ARG A 162 15.98 -0.39 -2.68
C ARG A 162 16.78 -0.30 -1.39
N PRO A 163 17.42 0.83 -1.11
CA PRO A 163 18.08 1.05 0.16
C PRO A 163 17.05 1.22 1.27
N LEU A 164 17.11 0.40 2.31
CA LEU A 164 16.33 0.55 3.54
C LEU A 164 17.23 0.94 4.70
N GLY A 165 16.73 1.81 5.57
CA GLY A 165 17.39 2.16 6.81
C GLY A 165 16.69 1.46 7.99
N ILE A 166 17.43 0.76 8.82
CA ILE A 166 16.94 0.10 10.03
C ILE A 166 17.43 0.90 11.24
N PRO A 167 16.56 1.73 11.87
CA PRO A 167 16.91 2.45 13.09
C PRO A 167 17.11 1.50 14.28
N ALA A 168 17.86 1.93 15.26
CA ALA A 168 17.99 1.24 16.55
C ALA A 168 16.60 1.05 17.21
N LEU A 169 16.48 0.08 18.09
CA LEU A 169 15.21 -0.29 18.72
C LEU A 169 14.58 0.87 19.52
N GLU A 170 15.38 1.58 20.32
CA GLU A 170 14.92 2.74 21.05
C GLU A 170 14.47 3.88 20.14
N ASP A 171 15.21 4.10 19.03
CA ASP A 171 14.82 5.11 18.03
C ASP A 171 13.50 4.74 17.37
N ARG A 172 13.29 3.44 17.06
CA ARG A 172 12.00 2.96 16.51
C ARG A 172 10.84 3.20 17.48
N LEU A 173 11.05 2.90 18.77
CA LEU A 173 10.04 3.14 19.81
C LEU A 173 9.69 4.62 19.91
N LEU A 174 10.70 5.48 19.93
CA LEU A 174 10.52 6.93 20.06
C LEU A 174 9.92 7.52 18.78
N GLN A 175 10.34 7.05 17.59
CA GLN A 175 9.72 7.41 16.31
C GLN A 175 8.25 7.01 16.24
N LEU A 176 7.89 5.84 16.80
CA LEU A 176 6.48 5.41 16.86
C LEU A 176 5.66 6.36 17.74
N ALA A 177 6.20 6.75 18.90
CA ALA A 177 5.55 7.71 19.79
C ALA A 177 5.33 9.06 19.10
N CYS A 178 6.35 9.59 18.42
CA CYS A 178 6.23 10.82 17.64
C CYS A 178 5.27 10.68 16.46
N ALA A 179 5.29 9.55 15.75
CA ALA A 179 4.37 9.31 14.63
C ALA A 179 2.89 9.32 15.08
N LYS A 180 2.59 8.78 16.29
CA LYS A 180 1.24 8.85 16.86
C LYS A 180 0.81 10.28 17.18
N ILE A 181 1.70 11.09 17.76
CA ILE A 181 1.43 12.51 18.04
C ILE A 181 1.19 13.27 16.73
N LEU A 182 2.08 13.10 15.75
CA LEU A 182 1.95 13.76 14.44
C LEU A 182 0.67 13.33 13.71
N ALA A 183 0.32 12.05 13.74
CA ALA A 183 -0.92 11.56 13.15
C ALA A 183 -2.15 12.20 13.82
N SER A 184 -2.16 12.36 15.16
CA SER A 184 -3.25 13.02 15.87
C SER A 184 -3.39 14.51 15.51
N ILE A 185 -2.29 15.16 15.08
CA ILE A 185 -2.31 16.57 14.66
C ILE A 185 -2.74 16.70 13.19
N PHE A 186 -2.08 15.95 12.28
CA PHE A 186 -2.18 16.20 10.84
C PHE A 186 -3.28 15.41 10.14
N GLU A 187 -3.87 14.39 10.78
CA GLU A 187 -4.90 13.56 10.13
C GLU A 187 -6.12 14.39 9.70
N SER A 188 -6.49 15.40 10.48
CA SER A 188 -7.59 16.32 10.14
C SER A 188 -7.28 17.30 9.02
N ASP A 189 -6.00 17.53 8.74
CA ASP A 189 -5.56 18.47 7.72
C ASP A 189 -5.44 17.82 6.34
N PHE A 190 -5.14 16.52 6.32
CA PHE A 190 -4.92 15.81 5.05
C PHE A 190 -6.16 15.76 4.17
N ALA A 191 -5.96 16.00 2.88
CA ALA A 191 -7.02 15.92 1.89
C ALA A 191 -7.70 14.54 1.92
N GLU A 192 -9.04 14.50 1.71
CA GLU A 192 -9.81 13.26 1.66
C GLU A 192 -9.33 12.32 0.54
N THR A 193 -8.76 12.87 -0.52
CA THR A 193 -8.22 12.14 -1.66
C THR A 193 -6.78 11.63 -1.45
N SER A 194 -6.19 11.83 -0.27
CA SER A 194 -4.89 11.29 0.15
C SER A 194 -5.08 10.02 0.98
N TYR A 195 -4.50 8.89 0.55
CA TYR A 195 -4.76 7.55 1.12
C TYR A 195 -3.55 6.88 1.78
N GLY A 196 -2.36 7.04 1.21
CA GLY A 196 -1.18 6.30 1.66
C GLY A 196 -0.77 6.62 3.09
N TYR A 197 -0.40 5.60 3.87
CA TYR A 197 0.13 5.72 5.24
C TYR A 197 -0.81 6.37 6.26
N ARG A 198 -2.09 6.45 5.98
CA ARG A 198 -3.10 7.01 6.87
C ARG A 198 -3.90 5.90 7.58
N PRO A 199 -4.32 6.11 8.85
CA PRO A 199 -5.19 5.16 9.54
C PRO A 199 -6.53 5.03 8.83
N ASN A 200 -7.08 3.83 8.81
CA ASN A 200 -8.38 3.51 8.20
C ASN A 200 -8.49 3.85 6.69
N ARG A 201 -7.36 4.04 6.01
CA ARG A 201 -7.27 4.26 4.56
C ARG A 201 -6.50 3.11 3.90
N SER A 202 -6.95 2.65 2.76
CA SER A 202 -6.35 1.51 2.05
C SER A 202 -6.16 1.79 0.56
N ALA A 203 -5.24 1.04 -0.08
CA ALA A 203 -5.06 1.09 -1.53
C ALA A 203 -6.34 0.69 -2.28
N ARG A 204 -7.14 -0.22 -1.69
CA ARG A 204 -8.41 -0.64 -2.25
C ARG A 204 -9.40 0.52 -2.29
N GLU A 205 -9.59 1.24 -1.18
CA GLU A 205 -10.47 2.40 -1.12
C GLU A 205 -10.04 3.48 -2.11
N ALA A 206 -8.72 3.74 -2.23
CA ALA A 206 -8.19 4.65 -3.22
C ALA A 206 -8.58 4.24 -4.66
N ILE A 207 -8.48 2.95 -4.98
CA ILE A 207 -8.82 2.42 -6.31
C ILE A 207 -10.35 2.45 -6.55
N GLU A 208 -11.16 2.12 -5.54
CA GLU A 208 -12.62 2.21 -5.64
C GLU A 208 -13.09 3.67 -5.81
N ASP A 209 -12.44 4.60 -5.11
CA ASP A 209 -12.71 6.03 -5.22
C ASP A 209 -12.28 6.60 -6.58
N LEU A 210 -11.11 6.19 -7.07
CA LEU A 210 -10.67 6.50 -8.43
C LEU A 210 -11.69 6.02 -9.47
N GLN A 211 -12.16 4.77 -9.36
CA GLN A 211 -13.15 4.21 -10.27
C GLN A 211 -14.45 5.02 -10.25
N PHE A 212 -14.93 5.36 -9.05
CA PHE A 212 -16.16 6.13 -8.87
C PHE A 212 -16.04 7.52 -9.51
N ASN A 213 -14.98 8.25 -9.20
CA ASN A 213 -14.77 9.59 -9.74
C ASN A 213 -14.62 9.58 -11.26
N LEU A 214 -13.88 8.62 -11.82
CA LEU A 214 -13.72 8.50 -13.27
C LEU A 214 -15.01 8.07 -13.98
N GLN A 215 -15.83 7.22 -13.35
CA GLN A 215 -17.10 6.76 -13.91
C GLN A 215 -18.14 7.87 -14.00
N PHE A 216 -18.28 8.65 -12.92
CA PHE A 216 -19.38 9.63 -12.78
C PHE A 216 -18.93 11.07 -13.03
N GLY A 217 -17.64 11.36 -12.89
CA GLY A 217 -17.07 12.65 -13.21
C GLY A 217 -16.99 12.93 -14.72
N LYS A 218 -16.87 14.21 -15.05
CA LYS A 218 -16.78 14.68 -16.45
C LYS A 218 -15.32 14.83 -16.91
N PHE A 219 -14.47 13.85 -16.58
CA PHE A 219 -13.05 13.90 -16.89
C PHE A 219 -12.76 13.36 -18.30
N GLY A 220 -11.92 14.08 -19.05
CA GLY A 220 -11.49 13.70 -20.38
C GLY A 220 -9.99 13.40 -20.51
N TYR A 221 -9.21 13.85 -19.53
CA TYR A 221 -7.75 13.74 -19.52
C TYR A 221 -7.24 13.37 -18.14
N ILE A 222 -6.19 12.57 -18.09
CA ILE A 222 -5.51 12.16 -16.86
C ILE A 222 -4.03 12.49 -16.99
N VAL A 223 -3.45 13.01 -15.93
CA VAL A 223 -2.01 13.12 -15.73
C VAL A 223 -1.63 12.14 -14.65
N GLU A 224 -0.86 11.12 -15.02
CA GLU A 224 -0.20 10.18 -14.12
C GLU A 224 1.21 10.72 -13.88
N ALA A 225 1.64 10.81 -12.63
CA ALA A 225 2.94 11.36 -12.29
C ALA A 225 3.58 10.62 -11.11
N ASP A 226 4.91 10.46 -11.17
CA ASP A 226 5.75 9.86 -10.13
C ASP A 226 6.84 10.84 -9.72
N ILE A 227 7.16 10.90 -8.44
CA ILE A 227 8.21 11.76 -7.89
C ILE A 227 9.51 10.96 -7.81
N LYS A 228 10.55 11.47 -8.47
CA LYS A 228 11.85 10.80 -8.51
C LYS A 228 12.50 10.76 -7.12
N GLY A 229 12.71 9.53 -6.59
CA GLY A 229 13.43 9.34 -5.34
C GLY A 229 12.84 10.14 -4.16
N PHE A 230 11.53 10.22 -4.04
CA PHE A 230 10.82 11.11 -3.11
C PHE A 230 11.39 11.10 -1.70
N PHE A 231 11.52 9.93 -1.06
CA PHE A 231 12.02 9.82 0.31
C PHE A 231 13.46 10.28 0.49
N ASP A 232 14.28 10.17 -0.55
CA ASP A 232 15.68 10.54 -0.53
C ASP A 232 15.88 12.04 -0.77
N ASN A 233 14.86 12.73 -1.31
CA ASN A 233 14.92 14.15 -1.69
C ASN A 233 14.06 15.07 -0.81
N ILE A 234 13.46 14.58 0.27
CA ILE A 234 12.73 15.43 1.21
C ILE A 234 13.70 16.46 1.83
N ASP A 235 13.50 17.74 1.56
CA ASP A 235 14.33 18.80 2.14
C ASP A 235 14.00 18.99 3.62
N HIS A 236 15.01 18.96 4.47
CA HIS A 236 14.84 19.01 5.92
C HIS A 236 14.29 20.35 6.41
N ASP A 237 14.71 21.45 5.79
CA ASP A 237 14.28 22.78 6.22
C ASP A 237 12.83 23.06 5.79
N TRP A 238 12.46 22.67 4.57
CA TRP A 238 11.06 22.70 4.15
C TRP A 238 10.16 21.85 5.04
N LEU A 239 10.56 20.62 5.32
CA LEU A 239 9.79 19.74 6.21
C LEU A 239 9.60 20.37 7.60
N LEU A 240 10.65 20.91 8.19
CA LEU A 240 10.57 21.54 9.50
C LEU A 240 9.73 22.83 9.48
N ARG A 241 9.73 23.60 8.38
CA ARG A 241 8.81 24.74 8.19
C ARG A 241 7.36 24.29 8.13
N MET A 242 7.05 23.23 7.34
CA MET A 242 5.72 22.65 7.24
C MET A 242 5.22 22.13 8.59
N LEU A 243 6.06 21.46 9.36
CA LEU A 243 5.70 21.01 10.71
C LEU A 243 5.39 22.18 11.65
N ARG A 244 6.09 23.32 11.52
CA ARG A 244 5.86 24.52 12.34
C ARG A 244 4.51 25.19 12.07
N GLU A 245 3.84 24.90 10.97
CA GLU A 245 2.46 25.39 10.75
C GLU A 245 1.49 24.91 11.85
N ARG A 246 1.75 23.73 12.40
CA ARG A 246 0.90 23.11 13.43
C ARG A 246 1.62 22.86 14.77
N ILE A 247 2.95 23.02 14.83
CA ILE A 247 3.76 22.66 15.99
C ILE A 247 4.62 23.85 16.43
N ASP A 248 4.43 24.27 17.68
CA ASP A 248 5.21 25.29 18.35
C ASP A 248 5.95 24.70 19.56
N ASP A 249 6.72 23.64 19.32
CA ASP A 249 7.57 22.97 20.30
C ASP A 249 8.95 22.71 19.68
N ALA A 250 9.88 23.59 20.00
CA ALA A 250 11.25 23.52 19.47
C ALA A 250 11.96 22.21 19.88
N ALA A 251 11.68 21.66 21.07
CA ALA A 251 12.30 20.43 21.55
C ALA A 251 11.79 19.21 20.75
N PHE A 252 10.50 19.19 20.45
CA PHE A 252 9.87 18.14 19.62
C PHE A 252 10.38 18.20 18.18
N LEU A 253 10.43 19.38 17.57
CA LEU A 253 10.96 19.58 16.22
C LEU A 253 12.45 19.24 16.14
N ASN A 254 13.24 19.58 17.17
CA ASN A 254 14.65 19.22 17.20
C ASN A 254 14.87 17.70 17.32
N LEU A 255 13.97 16.97 17.98
CA LEU A 255 14.02 15.52 18.01
C LEU A 255 13.85 14.92 16.60
N ILE A 256 12.88 15.42 15.82
CA ILE A 256 12.70 15.01 14.42
C ILE A 256 13.95 15.35 13.61
N ARG A 257 14.51 16.57 13.77
CA ARG A 257 15.75 16.97 13.10
C ARG A 257 16.92 16.03 13.39
N LYS A 258 17.03 15.50 14.63
CA LYS A 258 18.09 14.54 15.00
C LYS A 258 18.00 13.26 14.16
N TRP A 259 16.79 12.75 13.88
CA TRP A 259 16.63 11.56 13.04
C TRP A 259 16.86 11.84 11.56
N LEU A 260 16.46 13.01 11.07
CA LEU A 260 16.73 13.41 9.68
C LEU A 260 18.23 13.54 9.41
N LYS A 261 19.01 13.98 10.41
CA LYS A 261 20.47 14.13 10.33
C LYS A 261 21.25 12.93 10.88
N ALA A 262 20.55 11.87 11.32
CA ALA A 262 21.23 10.67 11.80
C ALA A 262 22.05 10.04 10.66
N GLY A 263 23.31 9.74 10.92
CA GLY A 263 24.18 9.10 9.94
C GLY A 263 23.67 7.69 9.60
N ILE A 264 23.99 7.26 8.40
CA ILE A 264 23.63 5.92 7.88
C ILE A 264 24.91 5.12 7.79
N LEU A 265 24.97 4.00 8.51
CA LEU A 265 26.04 3.01 8.37
C LEU A 265 25.74 2.09 7.19
N ASP A 266 26.48 2.21 6.11
CA ASP A 266 26.31 1.39 4.91
C ASP A 266 26.93 -0.01 5.08
N THR A 267 26.62 -0.91 4.17
CA THR A 267 27.09 -2.31 4.20
C THR A 267 28.60 -2.45 4.01
N ASP A 268 29.27 -1.44 3.43
CA ASP A 268 30.72 -1.34 3.28
C ASP A 268 31.43 -0.73 4.52
N GLY A 269 30.68 -0.42 5.58
CA GLY A 269 31.21 0.17 6.81
C GLY A 269 31.34 1.70 6.80
N LYS A 270 31.03 2.34 5.67
CA LYS A 270 31.08 3.82 5.58
C LYS A 270 29.87 4.46 6.27
N ILE A 271 30.10 5.62 6.86
CA ILE A 271 29.04 6.44 7.44
C ILE A 271 28.71 7.55 6.47
N ILE A 272 27.45 7.57 6.03
CA ILE A 272 26.89 8.60 5.15
C ILE A 272 26.07 9.56 6.02
N HIS A 273 26.34 10.84 5.92
CA HIS A 273 25.55 11.88 6.57
C HIS A 273 24.57 12.48 5.55
N PRO A 274 23.25 12.22 5.67
CA PRO A 274 22.27 12.71 4.72
C PRO A 274 22.08 14.24 4.87
N GLU A 275 22.17 14.96 3.77
CA GLU A 275 21.81 16.39 3.69
C GLU A 275 20.32 16.59 3.42
N SER A 276 19.69 15.62 2.80
CA SER A 276 18.26 15.54 2.48
C SER A 276 17.72 14.14 2.73
N GLY A 277 16.42 14.01 2.64
CA GLY A 277 15.71 12.74 2.73
C GLY A 277 15.37 12.31 4.15
N THR A 278 14.58 11.26 4.20
CA THR A 278 14.25 10.55 5.44
C THR A 278 14.53 9.05 5.23
N PRO A 279 15.15 8.37 6.21
CA PRO A 279 15.51 6.98 6.05
C PRO A 279 14.30 6.13 5.65
N GLN A 280 14.34 5.48 4.47
CA GLN A 280 13.32 4.51 4.08
C GLN A 280 13.34 3.34 5.05
N GLY A 281 12.28 3.23 5.90
CA GLY A 281 12.19 2.24 6.98
C GLY A 281 12.09 2.84 8.37
N GLY A 282 12.32 4.12 8.54
CA GLY A 282 11.97 4.85 9.77
C GLY A 282 10.46 4.86 10.00
N ILE A 283 10.02 4.64 11.24
CA ILE A 283 8.57 4.56 11.58
C ILE A 283 7.89 5.91 11.42
N VAL A 284 8.60 7.01 11.63
CA VAL A 284 8.08 8.37 11.48
C VAL A 284 8.08 8.86 10.02
N SER A 285 8.89 8.26 9.14
CA SER A 285 9.06 8.70 7.75
C SER A 285 7.76 8.77 6.95
N PRO A 286 6.81 7.82 7.07
CA PRO A 286 5.54 7.87 6.32
C PRO A 286 4.67 9.10 6.65
N ILE A 287 4.55 9.47 7.91
CA ILE A 287 3.76 10.66 8.30
C ILE A 287 4.46 11.95 7.88
N LEU A 288 5.79 12.02 7.99
CA LEU A 288 6.57 13.16 7.52
C LEU A 288 6.44 13.35 6.00
N ALA A 289 6.44 12.25 5.24
CA ALA A 289 6.20 12.22 3.81
C ALA A 289 4.82 12.78 3.45
N ASN A 290 3.78 12.37 4.19
CA ASN A 290 2.43 12.90 3.99
C ASN A 290 2.32 14.39 4.31
N VAL A 291 2.95 14.87 5.39
CA VAL A 291 3.01 16.30 5.70
C VAL A 291 3.68 17.06 4.55
N TYR A 292 4.81 16.56 4.04
CA TYR A 292 5.54 17.22 2.96
C TYR A 292 4.69 17.37 1.69
N LEU A 293 4.01 16.30 1.27
CA LEU A 293 3.18 16.34 0.07
C LEU A 293 1.84 17.06 0.28
N HIS A 294 1.32 17.08 1.49
CA HIS A 294 0.16 17.91 1.81
C HIS A 294 0.40 19.38 1.50
N PHE A 295 1.52 19.95 1.98
CA PHE A 295 1.87 21.35 1.70
C PHE A 295 2.45 21.55 0.29
N GLY A 296 3.25 20.60 -0.18
CA GLY A 296 3.91 20.69 -1.49
C GLY A 296 2.95 20.49 -2.67
N LEU A 297 2.02 19.59 -2.56
CA LEU A 297 1.16 19.15 -3.67
C LEU A 297 -0.34 19.32 -3.39
N ASP A 298 -0.87 18.71 -2.30
CA ASP A 298 -2.32 18.60 -2.09
C ASP A 298 -2.99 19.99 -1.96
N LEU A 299 -2.49 20.86 -1.07
CA LEU A 299 -3.01 22.22 -0.88
C LEU A 299 -2.88 23.09 -2.15
N TRP A 300 -1.79 22.92 -2.90
CA TRP A 300 -1.62 23.64 -4.15
C TRP A 300 -2.64 23.19 -5.19
N PHE A 301 -2.88 21.89 -5.29
CA PHE A 301 -3.87 21.34 -6.21
C PHE A 301 -5.28 21.87 -5.87
N GLU A 302 -5.70 21.77 -4.61
CA GLU A 302 -7.04 22.18 -4.18
C GLU A 302 -7.24 23.70 -4.30
N ASN A 303 -6.28 24.50 -3.84
CA ASN A 303 -6.47 25.96 -3.71
C ASN A 303 -6.02 26.77 -4.94
N ARG A 304 -5.23 26.19 -5.84
CA ARG A 304 -4.70 26.90 -7.01
C ARG A 304 -5.01 26.20 -8.32
N VAL A 305 -4.74 24.90 -8.43
CA VAL A 305 -4.98 24.19 -9.70
C VAL A 305 -6.48 24.12 -9.98
N LYS A 306 -7.26 23.57 -9.04
CA LYS A 306 -8.72 23.45 -9.19
C LYS A 306 -9.42 24.77 -9.48
N THR A 307 -9.07 25.81 -8.75
CA THR A 307 -9.70 27.15 -8.86
C THR A 307 -9.38 27.86 -10.19
N ASN A 308 -8.27 27.49 -10.83
CA ASN A 308 -7.86 28.07 -12.13
C ASN A 308 -8.19 27.17 -13.32
N CYS A 309 -8.81 26.00 -13.11
CA CYS A 309 -9.29 25.15 -14.18
C CYS A 309 -10.63 25.70 -14.75
N LYS A 310 -10.80 25.57 -16.07
CA LYS A 310 -12.07 25.87 -16.75
C LYS A 310 -13.15 24.83 -16.45
N GLY A 311 -12.76 23.63 -16.06
CA GLY A 311 -13.63 22.53 -15.73
C GLY A 311 -13.22 21.79 -14.48
N ASP A 312 -13.96 20.71 -14.18
CA ASP A 312 -13.70 19.86 -13.03
C ASP A 312 -12.28 19.30 -13.06
N ALA A 313 -11.62 19.33 -11.90
CA ALA A 313 -10.31 18.72 -11.69
C ALA A 313 -10.32 17.91 -10.39
N PHE A 314 -9.63 16.77 -10.38
CA PHE A 314 -9.58 15.83 -9.28
C PHE A 314 -8.17 15.30 -9.11
N ILE A 315 -7.70 15.15 -7.87
CA ILE A 315 -6.45 14.48 -7.53
C ILE A 315 -6.74 13.30 -6.62
N LEU A 316 -6.04 12.20 -6.83
CA LEU A 316 -5.98 11.09 -5.91
C LEU A 316 -4.54 10.69 -5.67
N ARG A 317 -4.13 10.66 -4.40
CA ARG A 317 -2.76 10.38 -3.99
C ARG A 317 -2.68 9.18 -3.05
N TYR A 318 -1.72 8.32 -3.30
CA TYR A 318 -1.34 7.23 -2.40
C TYR A 318 0.17 7.29 -2.11
N ALA A 319 0.56 7.87 -0.99
CA ALA A 319 1.96 8.23 -0.68
C ALA A 319 2.53 9.20 -1.73
N ASP A 320 3.58 8.80 -2.44
CA ASP A 320 4.24 9.53 -3.53
C ASP A 320 3.64 9.27 -4.92
N ASP A 321 2.84 8.22 -5.07
CA ASP A 321 2.11 7.92 -6.31
C ASP A 321 0.81 8.75 -6.35
N PHE A 322 0.54 9.47 -7.46
CA PHE A 322 -0.70 10.22 -7.61
C PHE A 322 -1.19 10.33 -9.05
N ILE A 323 -2.49 10.54 -9.17
CA ILE A 323 -3.19 10.73 -10.44
C ILE A 323 -4.03 12.00 -10.35
N CYS A 324 -3.96 12.84 -11.41
CA CYS A 324 -4.82 14.00 -11.56
C CYS A 324 -5.71 13.83 -12.79
N ALA A 325 -7.01 14.06 -12.64
CA ALA A 325 -7.99 14.01 -13.71
C ALA A 325 -8.55 15.41 -14.03
N PHE A 326 -8.73 15.72 -15.30
CA PHE A 326 -9.18 17.01 -15.79
C PHE A 326 -10.28 16.84 -16.84
N ARG A 327 -11.23 17.76 -16.82
CA ARG A 327 -12.28 17.79 -17.85
C ARG A 327 -11.74 18.18 -19.21
N TYR A 328 -10.92 19.22 -19.28
CA TYR A 328 -10.41 19.80 -20.53
C TYR A 328 -8.91 19.53 -20.73
N ARG A 329 -8.50 19.45 -22.00
CA ARG A 329 -7.11 19.22 -22.39
C ARG A 329 -6.19 20.33 -21.91
N ASP A 330 -6.62 21.59 -22.09
CA ASP A 330 -5.80 22.76 -21.76
C ASP A 330 -5.48 22.81 -20.27
N ASP A 331 -6.44 22.46 -19.41
CA ASP A 331 -6.23 22.40 -17.96
C ASP A 331 -5.22 21.30 -17.60
N ALA A 332 -5.36 20.11 -18.20
CA ALA A 332 -4.42 19.00 -18.00
C ALA A 332 -3.01 19.35 -18.49
N GLN A 333 -2.90 20.01 -19.67
CA GLN A 333 -1.62 20.41 -20.25
C GLN A 333 -0.94 21.50 -19.40
N ARG A 334 -1.69 22.48 -18.94
CA ARG A 334 -1.18 23.51 -18.04
C ARG A 334 -0.67 22.90 -16.73
N PHE A 335 -1.43 22.00 -16.11
CA PHE A 335 -0.99 21.28 -14.92
C PHE A 335 0.29 20.48 -15.18
N TYR A 336 0.36 19.75 -16.31
CA TYR A 336 1.52 18.96 -16.70
C TYR A 336 2.81 19.81 -16.78
N HIS A 337 2.70 21.04 -17.30
CA HIS A 337 3.84 21.97 -17.40
C HIS A 337 4.17 22.70 -16.08
N GLU A 338 3.20 22.94 -15.23
CA GLU A 338 3.42 23.64 -13.95
C GLU A 338 3.86 22.69 -12.82
N LEU A 339 3.50 21.41 -12.88
CA LEU A 339 3.85 20.42 -11.86
C LEU A 339 5.36 20.33 -11.59
N PRO A 340 6.26 20.23 -12.60
CA PRO A 340 7.69 20.20 -12.36
C PRO A 340 8.20 21.46 -11.63
N LYS A 341 7.75 22.64 -12.02
CA LYS A 341 8.12 23.91 -11.40
C LYS A 341 7.65 23.99 -9.94
N ARG A 342 6.44 23.47 -9.68
CA ARG A 342 5.89 23.39 -8.32
C ARG A 342 6.71 22.46 -7.44
N LEU A 343 7.07 21.29 -7.91
CA LEU A 343 7.85 20.32 -7.15
C LEU A 343 9.29 20.80 -6.92
N ASP A 344 9.92 21.43 -7.92
CA ASP A 344 11.25 22.00 -7.82
C ASP A 344 11.38 23.03 -6.69
N LYS A 345 10.35 23.86 -6.46
CA LYS A 345 10.27 24.76 -5.30
C LYS A 345 10.51 24.05 -3.97
N PHE A 346 10.12 22.80 -3.88
CA PHE A 346 10.29 21.93 -2.71
C PHE A 346 11.44 20.92 -2.89
N LYS A 347 12.36 21.20 -3.81
CA LYS A 347 13.51 20.34 -4.12
C LYS A 347 13.14 18.90 -4.49
N LEU A 348 11.96 18.74 -5.09
CA LEU A 348 11.48 17.48 -5.64
C LEU A 348 11.47 17.55 -7.16
N ALA A 349 11.68 16.42 -7.82
CA ALA A 349 11.63 16.32 -9.27
C ALA A 349 10.64 15.26 -9.72
N VAL A 350 9.94 15.52 -10.82
CA VAL A 350 9.10 14.49 -11.51
C VAL A 350 10.02 13.45 -12.14
N ALA A 351 9.55 12.22 -12.22
CA ALA A 351 10.19 11.17 -13.03
C ALA A 351 9.61 11.25 -14.47
N PRO A 352 10.35 11.82 -15.45
CA PRO A 352 9.78 12.09 -16.78
C PRO A 352 9.32 10.82 -17.49
N GLU A 353 10.05 9.71 -17.28
CA GLU A 353 9.78 8.40 -17.87
C GLU A 353 8.53 7.71 -17.32
N LYS A 354 7.94 8.27 -16.25
CA LYS A 354 6.73 7.75 -15.62
C LYS A 354 5.63 8.80 -15.52
N THR A 355 5.85 9.97 -16.09
CA THR A 355 4.88 11.06 -16.07
C THR A 355 4.31 11.24 -17.46
N GLU A 356 3.02 11.00 -17.59
CA GLU A 356 2.35 11.08 -18.90
C GLU A 356 0.96 11.72 -18.77
N MET A 357 0.52 12.33 -19.88
CA MET A 357 -0.84 12.83 -20.04
C MET A 357 -1.60 11.96 -21.03
N ILE A 358 -2.69 11.36 -20.55
CA ILE A 358 -3.49 10.39 -21.28
C ILE A 358 -4.87 10.98 -21.56
N ARG A 359 -5.37 10.85 -22.80
CA ARG A 359 -6.79 11.09 -23.11
C ARG A 359 -7.61 9.92 -22.55
N PHE A 360 -8.40 10.17 -21.52
CA PHE A 360 -9.21 9.18 -20.83
C PHE A 360 -10.68 9.59 -20.84
N SER A 361 -11.42 9.14 -21.85
CA SER A 361 -12.78 9.62 -22.07
C SER A 361 -13.73 8.48 -22.41
N ARG A 362 -14.97 8.56 -21.91
CA ARG A 362 -16.06 7.64 -22.26
C ARG A 362 -16.41 7.58 -23.74
N PHE A 363 -16.14 8.68 -24.45
CA PHE A 363 -16.37 8.76 -25.91
C PHE A 363 -15.29 8.07 -26.74
N HIS A 364 -14.23 7.59 -26.12
CA HIS A 364 -13.12 6.90 -26.76
C HIS A 364 -12.70 5.71 -25.89
N PRO A 365 -13.61 4.73 -25.71
CA PRO A 365 -13.30 3.57 -24.88
C PRO A 365 -12.19 2.72 -25.49
N GLY A 366 -11.59 1.85 -24.69
CA GLY A 366 -10.62 0.88 -25.14
C GLY A 366 -9.37 0.81 -24.28
N MET A 367 -8.76 -0.38 -24.28
CA MET A 367 -7.63 -0.74 -23.40
C MET A 367 -6.31 -0.06 -23.78
N LYS A 368 -6.19 0.53 -24.97
CA LYS A 368 -4.99 1.29 -25.37
C LYS A 368 -4.81 2.58 -24.57
N ARG A 369 -5.89 3.10 -23.98
CA ARG A 369 -5.93 4.31 -23.15
C ARG A 369 -6.20 3.92 -21.70
N ARG A 370 -5.29 3.16 -21.12
CA ARG A 370 -5.37 2.72 -19.71
C ARG A 370 -4.38 3.49 -18.86
N ILE A 371 -4.73 3.65 -17.62
CA ILE A 371 -3.85 4.13 -16.56
C ILE A 371 -3.46 2.96 -15.66
N VAL A 372 -2.25 3.01 -15.10
CA VAL A 372 -1.73 1.97 -14.22
C VAL A 372 -1.43 2.56 -12.86
N PHE A 373 -2.32 2.34 -11.91
CA PHE A 373 -2.20 2.89 -10.56
C PHE A 373 -2.33 1.81 -9.50
N LEU A 374 -1.46 1.80 -8.51
CA LEU A 374 -1.42 0.83 -7.40
C LEU A 374 -1.50 -0.64 -7.86
N GLY A 375 -0.92 -0.95 -9.02
CA GLY A 375 -0.93 -2.30 -9.57
C GLY A 375 -2.21 -2.71 -10.27
N PHE A 376 -3.14 -1.79 -10.49
CA PHE A 376 -4.35 -1.97 -11.28
C PHE A 376 -4.26 -1.21 -12.60
N GLU A 377 -4.82 -1.79 -13.65
CA GLU A 377 -5.11 -1.11 -14.92
C GLU A 377 -6.56 -0.66 -14.90
N THR A 378 -6.80 0.64 -15.10
CA THR A 378 -8.14 1.26 -15.20
C THR A 378 -8.36 1.77 -16.61
N TYR A 379 -9.51 1.46 -17.23
CA TYR A 379 -9.82 1.80 -18.62
C TYR A 379 -11.32 1.87 -18.84
N TRP A 380 -11.73 2.62 -19.88
CA TRP A 380 -13.11 2.62 -20.37
C TRP A 380 -13.37 1.41 -21.25
N MET A 381 -14.50 0.75 -21.07
CA MET A 381 -14.92 -0.40 -21.88
C MET A 381 -16.43 -0.39 -22.05
N GLU A 382 -16.91 -0.77 -23.23
CA GLU A 382 -18.31 -1.05 -23.46
C GLU A 382 -18.72 -2.34 -22.74
N ASP A 383 -19.90 -2.33 -22.17
CA ASP A 383 -20.52 -3.53 -21.62
C ASP A 383 -21.41 -4.23 -22.66
N SER A 384 -21.92 -5.41 -22.33
CA SER A 384 -22.77 -6.20 -23.22
C SER A 384 -24.11 -5.52 -23.56
N SER A 385 -24.49 -4.46 -22.85
CA SER A 385 -25.70 -3.66 -23.09
C SER A 385 -25.43 -2.38 -23.88
N GLY A 386 -24.20 -2.17 -24.38
CA GLY A 386 -23.79 -0.94 -25.10
C GLY A 386 -23.45 0.23 -24.17
N GLY A 387 -23.53 0.04 -22.86
CA GLY A 387 -23.16 1.05 -21.89
C GLY A 387 -21.65 1.14 -21.69
N VAL A 388 -21.11 2.35 -21.56
CA VAL A 388 -19.68 2.56 -21.36
C VAL A 388 -19.36 2.70 -19.87
N LYS A 389 -18.48 1.84 -19.35
CA LYS A 389 -18.11 1.77 -17.93
C LYS A 389 -16.60 1.78 -17.73
N VAL A 390 -16.19 2.38 -16.61
CA VAL A 390 -14.80 2.28 -16.13
C VAL A 390 -14.61 0.90 -15.51
N LYS A 391 -13.72 0.11 -16.09
CA LYS A 391 -13.32 -1.20 -15.58
C LYS A 391 -11.92 -1.15 -15.00
N GLN A 392 -11.70 -2.03 -14.04
CA GLN A 392 -10.41 -2.21 -13.38
C GLN A 392 -10.02 -3.68 -13.42
N ARG A 393 -8.74 -3.94 -13.63
CA ARG A 393 -8.17 -5.28 -13.53
C ARG A 393 -6.79 -5.23 -12.92
N THR A 394 -6.30 -6.35 -12.42
CA THR A 394 -4.90 -6.47 -12.02
C THR A 394 -3.99 -6.15 -13.21
N GLY A 395 -3.03 -5.25 -13.02
CA GLY A 395 -2.08 -4.87 -14.06
C GLY A 395 -1.35 -6.09 -14.60
N ARG A 396 -1.22 -6.18 -15.93
CA ARG A 396 -0.68 -7.36 -16.63
C ARG A 396 0.67 -7.80 -16.05
N LYS A 397 1.63 -6.87 -15.92
CA LYS A 397 2.95 -7.17 -15.37
C LYS A 397 2.88 -7.66 -13.92
N LYS A 398 1.98 -7.10 -13.11
CA LYS A 398 1.79 -7.49 -11.71
C LYS A 398 1.18 -8.88 -11.57
N LEU A 399 0.18 -9.22 -12.40
CA LEU A 399 -0.41 -10.55 -12.42
C LEU A 399 0.63 -11.60 -12.86
N GLN A 400 1.36 -11.33 -13.94
CA GLN A 400 2.41 -12.21 -14.43
C GLN A 400 3.51 -12.45 -13.37
N GLY A 401 4.00 -11.39 -12.74
CA GLY A 401 4.97 -11.50 -11.64
C GLY A 401 4.43 -12.29 -10.45
N ALA A 402 3.15 -12.11 -10.09
CA ALA A 402 2.51 -12.90 -9.03
C ALA A 402 2.42 -14.39 -9.39
N CYS A 403 2.06 -14.70 -10.66
CA CYS A 403 2.04 -16.07 -11.17
C CYS A 403 3.43 -16.73 -11.16
N MET A 404 4.47 -16.00 -11.52
CA MET A 404 5.85 -16.51 -11.46
C MET A 404 6.28 -16.78 -10.01
N ARG A 405 6.07 -15.84 -9.09
CA ARG A 405 6.41 -16.02 -7.68
C ARG A 405 5.68 -17.20 -7.02
N ILE A 406 4.39 -17.38 -7.30
CA ILE A 406 3.65 -18.52 -6.74
C ILE A 406 4.13 -19.86 -7.33
N LYS A 407 4.49 -19.90 -8.62
CA LYS A 407 5.06 -21.08 -9.29
C LYS A 407 6.38 -21.49 -8.63
N GLU A 408 7.32 -20.55 -8.45
CA GLU A 408 8.60 -20.83 -7.81
C GLU A 408 8.41 -21.30 -6.37
N TRP A 409 7.56 -20.64 -5.60
CA TRP A 409 7.25 -21.05 -4.25
C TRP A 409 6.68 -22.49 -4.20
N ILE A 410 5.76 -22.85 -5.10
CA ILE A 410 5.18 -24.20 -5.18
C ILE A 410 6.30 -25.21 -5.50
N LYS A 411 7.19 -24.91 -6.43
CA LYS A 411 8.33 -25.74 -6.81
C LYS A 411 9.26 -26.02 -5.62
N GLU A 412 9.61 -24.99 -4.88
CA GLU A 412 10.49 -25.09 -3.71
C GLU A 412 9.83 -25.85 -2.55
N ASN A 413 8.54 -25.63 -2.33
CA ASN A 413 7.81 -26.18 -1.18
C ASN A 413 7.03 -27.48 -1.49
N ARG A 414 7.24 -28.10 -2.67
CA ARG A 414 6.58 -29.34 -3.07
C ARG A 414 6.82 -30.52 -2.13
N HIS A 415 7.88 -30.47 -1.31
CA HIS A 415 8.23 -31.50 -0.33
C HIS A 415 7.31 -31.52 0.90
N LEU A 416 6.59 -30.44 1.19
CA LEU A 416 5.69 -30.33 2.34
C LEU A 416 4.58 -31.39 2.30
N LYS A 417 4.16 -31.85 3.49
CA LYS A 417 2.97 -32.72 3.63
C LYS A 417 1.72 -32.00 3.13
N GLY A 418 0.76 -32.75 2.55
CA GLY A 418 -0.38 -32.16 1.84
C GLY A 418 -1.14 -31.06 2.61
N ARG A 419 -1.46 -31.29 3.90
CA ARG A 419 -2.15 -30.30 4.72
C ARG A 419 -1.31 -29.03 4.95
N ALA A 420 -0.03 -29.18 5.33
CA ALA A 420 0.87 -28.07 5.54
C ALA A 420 1.13 -27.26 4.25
N PHE A 421 1.20 -27.97 3.10
CA PHE A 421 1.31 -27.33 1.79
C PHE A 421 0.09 -26.46 1.49
N ILE A 422 -1.13 -26.99 1.65
CA ILE A 422 -2.37 -26.24 1.38
C ILE A 422 -2.54 -25.06 2.34
N GLU A 423 -2.22 -25.22 3.62
CA GLU A 423 -2.27 -24.11 4.58
C GLU A 423 -1.30 -22.97 4.20
N ALA A 424 -0.08 -23.33 3.79
CA ALA A 424 0.91 -22.33 3.36
C ALA A 424 0.54 -21.68 2.02
N LEU A 425 -0.04 -22.45 1.07
CA LEU A 425 -0.57 -21.93 -0.18
C LEU A 425 -1.76 -21.00 0.07
N ASN A 426 -2.67 -21.36 0.96
CA ASN A 426 -3.82 -20.54 1.33
C ASN A 426 -3.42 -19.17 1.89
N ARG A 427 -2.36 -19.08 2.70
CA ARG A 427 -1.85 -17.78 3.18
C ARG A 427 -1.45 -16.85 2.03
N ARG A 428 -0.81 -17.40 0.98
CA ARG A 428 -0.39 -16.63 -0.21
C ARG A 428 -1.58 -16.23 -1.10
N LEU A 429 -2.51 -17.16 -1.32
CA LEU A 429 -3.73 -16.87 -2.07
C LEU A 429 -4.56 -15.80 -1.40
N ARG A 430 -4.78 -15.90 -0.07
CA ARG A 430 -5.49 -14.87 0.70
C ARG A 430 -4.78 -13.52 0.63
N GLY A 431 -3.45 -13.48 0.71
CA GLY A 431 -2.69 -12.24 0.56
C GLY A 431 -2.95 -11.57 -0.80
N HIS A 432 -2.94 -12.34 -1.88
CA HIS A 432 -3.26 -11.83 -3.22
C HIS A 432 -4.73 -11.38 -3.32
N TYR A 433 -5.68 -12.18 -2.83
CA TYR A 433 -7.11 -11.81 -2.86
C TYR A 433 -7.38 -10.57 -2.02
N ASN A 434 -6.80 -10.45 -0.82
CA ASN A 434 -7.01 -9.29 0.05
C ASN A 434 -6.60 -7.97 -0.62
N TYR A 435 -5.60 -7.98 -1.49
CA TYR A 435 -5.17 -6.79 -2.20
C TYR A 435 -5.99 -6.54 -3.48
N TYR A 436 -6.16 -7.57 -4.31
CA TYR A 436 -6.70 -7.42 -5.67
C TYR A 436 -8.21 -7.66 -5.80
N ASN A 437 -8.91 -8.13 -4.75
CA ASN A 437 -10.34 -8.41 -4.81
C ASN A 437 -11.18 -7.13 -4.68
N ILE A 438 -11.29 -6.43 -5.80
CA ILE A 438 -12.15 -5.26 -5.98
C ILE A 438 -13.28 -5.60 -6.98
N PRO A 439 -14.41 -4.85 -6.96
CA PRO A 439 -15.45 -5.01 -7.98
C PRO A 439 -14.89 -4.89 -9.39
N GLY A 440 -15.23 -5.84 -10.26
CA GLY A 440 -14.77 -5.87 -11.66
C GLY A 440 -13.46 -6.63 -11.92
N ASN A 441 -12.67 -6.97 -10.89
CA ASN A 441 -11.38 -7.66 -11.05
C ASN A 441 -11.41 -9.18 -10.77
N LEU A 442 -12.59 -9.77 -10.61
CA LEU A 442 -12.73 -11.18 -10.23
C LEU A 442 -12.07 -12.14 -11.23
N GLU A 443 -12.11 -11.82 -12.51
CA GLU A 443 -11.47 -12.60 -13.57
C GLU A 443 -9.95 -12.76 -13.36
N SER A 444 -9.24 -11.66 -13.07
CA SER A 444 -7.79 -11.71 -12.81
C SER A 444 -7.45 -12.57 -11.59
N ILE A 445 -8.32 -12.55 -10.56
CA ILE A 445 -8.14 -13.34 -9.34
C ILE A 445 -8.38 -14.82 -9.63
N TRP A 446 -9.39 -15.17 -10.42
CA TRP A 446 -9.62 -16.56 -10.84
C TRP A 446 -8.48 -17.08 -11.72
N ARG A 447 -7.94 -16.26 -12.64
CA ARG A 447 -6.74 -16.62 -13.43
C ARG A 447 -5.56 -16.96 -12.53
N PHE A 448 -5.31 -16.16 -11.49
CA PHE A 448 -4.25 -16.45 -10.52
C PHE A 448 -4.51 -17.72 -9.72
N TYR A 449 -5.75 -17.98 -9.31
CA TYR A 449 -6.15 -19.21 -8.62
C TYR A 449 -5.89 -20.44 -9.49
N PHE A 450 -6.40 -20.45 -10.72
CA PHE A 450 -6.23 -21.58 -11.63
C PHE A 450 -4.76 -21.85 -11.94
N TRP A 451 -3.98 -20.80 -12.15
CA TRP A 451 -2.54 -20.93 -12.32
C TRP A 451 -1.87 -21.60 -11.10
N ALA A 452 -2.23 -21.21 -9.89
CA ALA A 452 -1.71 -21.82 -8.67
C ALA A 452 -2.12 -23.29 -8.55
N VAL A 453 -3.35 -23.65 -8.94
CA VAL A 453 -3.86 -25.04 -8.95
C VAL A 453 -3.09 -25.87 -9.96
N GLU A 454 -2.92 -25.41 -11.19
CA GLU A 454 -2.17 -26.09 -12.25
C GLU A 454 -0.69 -26.29 -11.87
N CYS A 455 -0.04 -25.26 -11.36
CA CYS A 455 1.32 -25.38 -10.86
C CYS A 455 1.43 -26.38 -9.72
N SER A 456 0.45 -26.40 -8.81
CA SER A 456 0.42 -27.36 -7.69
C SER A 456 0.29 -28.79 -8.21
N PHE A 457 -0.62 -29.04 -9.14
CA PHE A 457 -0.77 -30.35 -9.79
C PHE A 457 0.54 -30.81 -10.45
N LYS A 458 1.13 -29.93 -11.28
CA LYS A 458 2.39 -30.23 -11.99
C LYS A 458 3.54 -30.58 -11.03
N TRP A 459 3.77 -29.76 -10.03
CA TRP A 459 4.93 -29.91 -9.15
C TRP A 459 4.74 -30.95 -8.04
N LEU A 460 3.52 -31.18 -7.56
CA LEU A 460 3.25 -32.26 -6.62
C LEU A 460 3.39 -33.64 -7.28
N ASN A 461 3.07 -33.78 -8.58
CA ASN A 461 3.30 -35.01 -9.35
C ASN A 461 4.78 -35.24 -9.70
N ARG A 462 5.64 -34.21 -9.61
CA ARG A 462 7.10 -34.31 -9.84
C ARG A 462 7.91 -34.49 -8.55
N ARG A 463 7.32 -35.06 -7.50
CA ARG A 463 8.02 -35.26 -6.22
C ARG A 463 9.10 -36.37 -6.26
N GLY A 464 9.03 -37.28 -7.23
CA GLY A 464 9.91 -38.45 -7.32
C GLY A 464 9.65 -39.53 -6.27
N GLY A 465 10.31 -40.67 -6.39
CA GLY A 465 10.20 -41.79 -5.48
C GLY A 465 8.97 -42.68 -5.73
N LYS A 466 8.68 -43.57 -4.78
CA LYS A 466 7.57 -44.58 -4.86
C LYS A 466 6.15 -44.00 -4.77
N ARG A 467 5.97 -42.67 -4.83
CA ARG A 467 4.67 -42.02 -4.71
C ARG A 467 3.90 -42.08 -6.03
N LYS A 468 2.67 -42.57 -5.98
CA LYS A 468 1.76 -42.52 -7.13
C LYS A 468 1.40 -41.08 -7.48
N SER A 469 1.44 -40.75 -8.77
CA SER A 469 0.99 -39.45 -9.28
C SER A 469 -0.53 -39.32 -9.13
N PHE A 470 -0.98 -38.09 -8.86
CA PHE A 470 -2.42 -37.82 -8.86
C PHE A 470 -2.95 -37.76 -10.30
N THR A 471 -4.10 -38.34 -10.55
CA THR A 471 -4.93 -37.91 -11.67
C THR A 471 -5.53 -36.56 -11.38
N TRP A 472 -5.93 -35.82 -12.41
CA TRP A 472 -6.53 -34.49 -12.22
C TRP A 472 -7.79 -34.52 -11.33
N GLN A 473 -8.64 -35.53 -11.51
CA GLN A 473 -9.85 -35.71 -10.69
C GLN A 473 -9.52 -36.02 -9.22
N ALA A 474 -8.59 -36.93 -8.96
CA ALA A 474 -8.15 -37.24 -7.60
C ALA A 474 -7.50 -36.02 -6.92
N PHE A 475 -6.71 -35.23 -7.67
CA PHE A 475 -6.10 -34.02 -7.18
C PHE A 475 -7.14 -32.95 -6.79
N ARG A 476 -8.14 -32.70 -7.65
CA ARG A 476 -9.24 -31.77 -7.34
C ARG A 476 -9.98 -32.17 -6.08
N LYS A 477 -10.38 -33.44 -5.95
CA LYS A 477 -11.03 -33.97 -4.72
C LYS A 477 -10.13 -33.75 -3.49
N ALA A 478 -8.83 -33.95 -3.62
CA ALA A 478 -7.88 -33.79 -2.52
C ALA A 478 -7.75 -32.32 -2.07
N ILE A 479 -7.59 -31.36 -3.00
CA ILE A 479 -7.47 -29.94 -2.64
C ILE A 479 -8.77 -29.36 -2.09
N ASP A 480 -9.93 -29.80 -2.57
CA ASP A 480 -11.24 -29.42 -2.02
C ASP A 480 -11.40 -29.94 -0.58
N ARG A 481 -11.08 -31.24 -0.34
CA ARG A 481 -11.11 -31.84 1.01
C ARG A 481 -10.13 -31.17 1.97
N LEU A 482 -8.96 -30.73 1.49
CA LEU A 482 -7.96 -30.02 2.28
C LEU A 482 -8.25 -28.52 2.44
N GLY A 483 -9.34 -28.02 1.86
CA GLY A 483 -9.79 -26.66 2.03
C GLY A 483 -8.94 -25.61 1.31
N LEU A 484 -8.58 -25.87 0.03
CA LEU A 484 -7.92 -24.82 -0.79
C LEU A 484 -8.89 -23.65 -0.98
N VAL A 485 -8.45 -22.44 -0.60
CA VAL A 485 -9.28 -21.24 -0.61
C VAL A 485 -9.55 -20.77 -2.04
N LYS A 486 -10.83 -20.75 -2.43
CA LYS A 486 -11.30 -20.24 -3.72
C LYS A 486 -11.56 -18.70 -3.63
N PRO A 487 -11.41 -17.97 -4.74
CA PRO A 487 -11.83 -16.57 -4.80
C PRO A 487 -13.32 -16.44 -4.50
N LYS A 488 -13.67 -15.44 -3.67
CA LYS A 488 -15.06 -15.07 -3.41
C LYS A 488 -15.26 -13.62 -3.80
N MET A 489 -16.37 -13.28 -4.46
CA MET A 489 -16.73 -11.90 -4.71
C MET A 489 -17.03 -11.20 -3.39
N ARG A 490 -16.42 -10.05 -3.14
CA ARG A 490 -16.78 -9.22 -2.00
C ARG A 490 -18.00 -8.38 -2.37
N ILE A 491 -19.06 -8.53 -1.61
CA ILE A 491 -20.21 -7.62 -1.69
C ILE A 491 -19.80 -6.35 -0.93
N VAL A 492 -19.69 -5.24 -1.64
CA VAL A 492 -19.44 -3.92 -1.03
C VAL A 492 -20.80 -3.38 -0.59
N ASN A 493 -21.03 -3.33 0.73
CA ASN A 493 -22.16 -2.59 1.27
C ASN A 493 -21.90 -1.08 1.07
N ARG A 494 -22.55 -0.49 0.08
CA ARG A 494 -22.43 0.94 -0.30
C ARG A 494 -23.10 1.92 0.67
N GLN A 495 -23.56 1.50 1.85
CA GLN A 495 -24.37 2.31 2.76
C GLN A 495 -23.66 3.50 3.42
N HIS A 496 -22.35 3.69 3.21
CA HIS A 496 -21.62 4.80 3.85
C HIS A 496 -21.08 5.88 2.91
N ARG A 497 -21.51 5.93 1.64
CA ARG A 497 -21.04 6.94 0.67
C ARG A 497 -22.17 7.66 -0.06
N VAL A 498 -23.27 7.95 0.63
CA VAL A 498 -24.28 8.87 0.10
C VAL A 498 -24.21 10.13 0.95
N PHE A 499 -23.71 11.19 0.32
CA PHE A 499 -23.69 12.60 0.77
C PHE A 499 -22.87 12.92 2.04
N ALA A 500 -21.64 13.37 1.85
CA ALA A 500 -21.02 14.45 2.58
C ALA A 500 -20.45 15.44 1.57
#